data_b5f2f9afb53eeef2b68e28510a5b8347
#
_entry.id   b5f2f9afb53eeef2b68e28510a5b8347
#
_cell.length_a   1.000
_cell.length_b   1.000
_cell.length_c   1.000
_cell.angle_alpha   90.00
_cell.angle_beta   90.00
_cell.angle_gamma   90.00
#
_symmetry.space_group_name_H-M   'P 1'
#
loop_
_entity.id
_entity.type
_entity.pdbx_description
1 polymer ?
#
loop_
_entity_poly.entity_id
_entity_poly.type
_entity_poly.pdbx_seq_one_letter_code
_entity_poly.pdbx_strand_id
1 'polypeptide(L)'
;MNAAGLPRGRALTGALATLGLSLGMIMLSGGLTPASAATWPTANGSQAVSSTISVSGTKDYGMKRLYGSGDLGSGSQDEDQGPILELAAGAVLKNVIIGSPAADGIHCLGSCTLQNVWWEDVGEDAATFLGSSSSNVYTVSGGGAKEASDKVFQFNGAGTLNVSNFAVKNFGTFVRSCGNCKTQYKRTINLNTIEATYKGNKLVGINTNYGDSATLKAVTIVGDSSKKIVPCQKYIGNNTGKEPTTNGSGPDGTYCKYSSSDITYK
;
A
#
# COMPACT_ATOMS: atom_id res chain seq x y z
N MET A 1 71.13 53.05 43.65
CA MET A 1 72.39 52.41 44.06
C MET A 1 72.24 50.93 43.84
N ASN A 2 73.14 50.38 43.05
CA ASN A 2 73.50 48.93 42.88
C ASN A 2 72.39 47.93 42.56
N ALA A 3 72.28 47.38 41.36
CA ALA A 3 73.20 46.54 40.56
C ALA A 3 73.35 45.09 41.09
N ALA A 4 73.27 44.18 40.20
CA ALA A 4 73.65 42.76 40.13
C ALA A 4 72.47 41.74 40.39
N GLY A 5 72.33 40.69 39.66
CA GLY A 5 73.07 40.09 38.57
C GLY A 5 72.33 38.80 38.15
N LEU A 6 72.34 38.46 36.89
CA LEU A 6 71.88 37.22 36.32
C LEU A 6 72.72 36.01 36.71
N PRO A 7 72.19 34.78 36.65
CA PRO A 7 72.83 33.86 35.73
C PRO A 7 71.88 33.08 34.84
N ARG A 8 72.43 32.68 33.71
CA ARG A 8 71.95 31.90 32.62
C ARG A 8 71.62 30.43 33.04
N GLY A 9 70.50 29.90 32.59
CA GLY A 9 70.17 28.47 32.74
C GLY A 9 69.41 27.97 31.54
N ARG A 10 70.05 27.19 30.77
CA ARG A 10 69.77 26.13 29.80
C ARG A 10 68.34 26.02 29.24
N ALA A 11 68.21 26.08 27.92
CA ALA A 11 67.14 25.61 27.08
C ALA A 11 67.04 24.10 27.19
N LEU A 12 65.81 23.61 27.48
CA LEU A 12 65.39 22.24 27.19
C LEU A 12 64.33 22.29 26.06
N THR A 13 64.72 21.77 24.94
CA THR A 13 63.80 21.47 23.81
C THR A 13 62.90 20.33 24.16
N GLY A 14 61.64 20.64 24.45
CA GLY A 14 60.58 19.66 24.58
C GLY A 14 59.86 19.53 23.26
N ALA A 15 59.93 18.37 22.60
CA ALA A 15 59.19 18.05 21.42
C ALA A 15 57.69 17.84 21.78
N LEU A 16 56.79 18.70 21.30
CA LEU A 16 55.35 18.43 21.34
C LEU A 16 55.02 17.42 20.26
N ALA A 17 54.66 16.19 20.68
CA ALA A 17 54.01 15.22 19.83
C ALA A 17 52.52 15.58 19.75
N THR A 18 52.07 16.11 18.61
CA THR A 18 50.63 16.28 18.30
C THR A 18 50.04 14.93 17.92
N LEU A 19 49.26 14.33 18.85
CA LEU A 19 48.38 13.22 18.52
C LEU A 19 47.21 13.76 17.67
N GLY A 20 47.28 13.54 16.38
CA GLY A 20 46.17 13.77 15.48
C GLY A 20 45.08 12.71 15.70
N LEU A 21 43.99 13.06 16.39
CA LEU A 21 42.79 12.25 16.47
C LEU A 21 42.04 12.36 15.12
N SER A 22 42.29 11.45 14.20
CA SER A 22 41.47 11.31 12.99
C SER A 22 40.12 10.71 13.39
N LEU A 23 39.08 11.55 13.50
CA LEU A 23 37.70 11.10 13.56
C LEU A 23 37.34 10.43 12.22
N GLY A 24 37.44 9.13 12.15
CA GLY A 24 36.94 8.35 11.03
C GLY A 24 35.40 8.45 11.00
N MET A 25 34.87 9.25 10.09
CA MET A 25 33.45 9.29 9.78
C MET A 25 33.07 7.95 9.13
N ILE A 26 32.51 7.02 9.94
CA ILE A 26 31.90 5.80 9.40
C ILE A 26 30.61 6.22 8.73
N MET A 27 30.66 6.40 7.42
CA MET A 27 29.47 6.48 6.57
C MET A 27 28.82 5.10 6.60
N LEU A 28 27.80 4.90 7.46
CA LEU A 28 26.87 3.79 7.28
C LEU A 28 26.12 4.04 5.97
N SER A 29 26.62 3.50 4.88
CA SER A 29 25.84 3.30 3.67
C SER A 29 24.78 2.25 4.03
N GLY A 30 23.61 2.70 4.47
CA GLY A 30 22.41 1.88 4.54
C GLY A 30 22.09 1.40 3.13
N GLY A 31 22.67 0.28 2.73
CA GLY A 31 22.31 -0.38 1.50
C GLY A 31 20.83 -0.71 1.56
N LEU A 32 20.02 -0.06 0.71
CA LEU A 32 18.67 -0.49 0.44
C LEU A 32 18.77 -1.93 -0.08
N THR A 33 18.45 -2.90 0.76
CA THR A 33 18.28 -4.28 0.31
C THR A 33 17.21 -4.25 -0.78
N PRO A 34 17.50 -4.79 -2.00
CA PRO A 34 16.49 -4.88 -3.02
C PRO A 34 15.30 -5.64 -2.43
N ALA A 35 14.10 -5.10 -2.58
CA ALA A 35 12.90 -5.82 -2.22
C ALA A 35 12.94 -7.18 -2.93
N SER A 36 13.00 -8.26 -2.16
CA SER A 36 12.88 -9.60 -2.70
C SER A 36 11.48 -9.76 -3.26
N ALA A 37 11.34 -10.36 -4.44
CA ALA A 37 10.03 -10.65 -5.01
C ALA A 37 9.15 -11.32 -3.95
N ALA A 38 7.92 -10.85 -3.81
CA ALA A 38 7.02 -11.35 -2.77
C ALA A 38 6.81 -12.86 -2.93
N THR A 39 7.13 -13.61 -1.88
CA THR A 39 6.90 -15.05 -1.83
C THR A 39 5.46 -15.30 -1.44
N TRP A 40 4.69 -15.93 -2.34
CA TRP A 40 3.30 -16.28 -2.10
C TRP A 40 3.23 -17.41 -1.07
N PRO A 41 2.45 -17.27 0.00
CA PRO A 41 2.43 -18.24 1.09
C PRO A 41 1.70 -19.52 0.69
N THR A 42 2.08 -20.61 1.33
CA THR A 42 1.33 -21.85 1.28
C THR A 42 0.20 -21.82 2.32
N ALA A 43 -1.00 -22.25 1.91
CA ALA A 43 -2.13 -22.31 2.82
C ALA A 43 -1.96 -23.40 3.90
N ASN A 44 -2.33 -23.04 5.14
CA ASN A 44 -2.47 -24.00 6.25
C ASN A 44 -3.92 -24.50 6.30
N GLY A 45 -4.26 -25.38 5.37
CA GLY A 45 -5.61 -25.90 5.19
C GLY A 45 -6.53 -24.94 4.45
N SER A 46 -7.75 -25.43 4.13
CA SER A 46 -8.74 -24.68 3.35
C SER A 46 -10.13 -24.79 3.98
N GLN A 47 -10.99 -23.81 3.74
CA GLN A 47 -12.36 -23.77 4.23
C GLN A 47 -13.26 -23.15 3.17
N ALA A 48 -14.32 -23.87 2.79
CA ALA A 48 -15.40 -23.34 1.97
C ALA A 48 -16.27 -22.38 2.81
N VAL A 49 -16.71 -21.29 2.19
CA VAL A 49 -17.55 -20.26 2.80
C VAL A 49 -18.78 -20.09 1.93
N SER A 50 -19.95 -20.48 2.42
CA SER A 50 -21.22 -20.41 1.69
C SER A 50 -22.07 -19.19 2.03
N SER A 51 -21.70 -18.45 3.08
CA SER A 51 -22.31 -17.18 3.47
C SER A 51 -21.26 -16.29 4.12
N THR A 52 -21.40 -14.98 3.95
CA THR A 52 -20.46 -13.99 4.49
C THR A 52 -20.18 -14.20 5.98
N ILE A 53 -18.90 -14.20 6.34
CA ILE A 53 -18.44 -14.29 7.72
C ILE A 53 -18.25 -12.88 8.27
N SER A 54 -19.04 -12.51 9.27
CA SER A 54 -18.85 -11.23 9.96
C SER A 54 -17.70 -11.31 10.97
N VAL A 55 -16.81 -10.32 10.96
CA VAL A 55 -15.66 -10.22 11.84
C VAL A 55 -15.75 -8.96 12.68
N SER A 56 -15.74 -9.12 14.00
CA SER A 56 -15.58 -8.05 14.98
C SER A 56 -14.34 -8.31 15.84
N GLY A 57 -13.64 -7.25 16.24
CA GLY A 57 -12.38 -7.38 16.98
C GLY A 57 -11.25 -7.99 16.11
N THR A 58 -10.37 -8.76 16.72
CA THR A 58 -9.21 -9.37 16.02
C THR A 58 -9.50 -10.82 15.64
N LYS A 59 -9.35 -11.15 14.37
CA LYS A 59 -9.44 -12.51 13.84
C LYS A 59 -8.16 -12.89 13.10
N ASP A 60 -7.51 -13.95 13.56
CA ASP A 60 -6.35 -14.55 12.93
C ASP A 60 -6.73 -15.92 12.36
N TYR A 61 -6.47 -16.13 11.07
CA TYR A 61 -6.77 -17.39 10.39
C TYR A 61 -5.55 -18.32 10.26
N GLY A 62 -4.36 -17.92 10.73
CA GLY A 62 -3.15 -18.74 10.70
C GLY A 62 -2.78 -19.25 9.31
N MET A 63 -2.96 -18.41 8.29
CA MET A 63 -2.75 -18.73 6.87
C MET A 63 -3.72 -19.77 6.28
N LYS A 64 -4.92 -19.93 6.84
CA LYS A 64 -5.97 -20.74 6.23
C LYS A 64 -6.45 -20.09 4.93
N ARG A 65 -6.73 -20.89 3.91
CA ARG A 65 -7.40 -20.46 2.67
C ARG A 65 -8.91 -20.48 2.87
N LEU A 66 -9.58 -19.34 2.65
CA LEU A 66 -11.02 -19.23 2.55
C LEU A 66 -11.39 -19.09 1.07
N TYR A 67 -12.41 -19.81 0.61
CA TYR A 67 -12.90 -19.71 -0.76
C TYR A 67 -14.44 -19.82 -0.79
N GLY A 68 -15.07 -19.15 -1.75
CA GLY A 68 -16.51 -19.10 -1.86
C GLY A 68 -17.12 -20.43 -2.30
N SER A 69 -18.34 -20.67 -1.84
CA SER A 69 -19.17 -21.80 -2.22
C SER A 69 -20.65 -21.40 -2.12
N GLY A 70 -21.58 -22.19 -2.66
CA GLY A 70 -22.99 -21.81 -2.64
C GLY A 70 -23.21 -20.42 -3.25
N ASP A 71 -23.87 -19.53 -2.52
CA ASP A 71 -24.17 -18.16 -2.98
C ASP A 71 -22.92 -17.30 -3.17
N LEU A 72 -21.81 -17.65 -2.52
CA LEU A 72 -20.50 -17.03 -2.68
C LEU A 72 -19.58 -17.81 -3.65
N GLY A 73 -20.13 -18.76 -4.38
CA GLY A 73 -19.37 -19.66 -5.26
C GLY A 73 -18.97 -19.05 -6.62
N SER A 74 -18.95 -17.73 -6.76
CA SER A 74 -18.59 -17.03 -7.99
C SER A 74 -17.32 -16.19 -7.81
N GLY A 75 -16.54 -16.07 -8.87
CA GLY A 75 -15.44 -15.10 -9.04
C GLY A 75 -15.73 -14.13 -10.19
N SER A 76 -17.02 -13.95 -10.55
CA SER A 76 -17.44 -13.03 -11.61
C SER A 76 -17.34 -11.58 -11.14
N GLN A 77 -17.46 -10.64 -12.09
CA GLN A 77 -17.54 -9.20 -11.83
C GLN A 77 -19.00 -8.77 -11.57
N ASP A 78 -19.72 -9.54 -10.73
CA ASP A 78 -21.09 -9.27 -10.35
C ASP A 78 -21.12 -8.42 -9.08
N GLU A 79 -21.54 -7.18 -9.21
CA GLU A 79 -21.60 -6.19 -8.12
C GLU A 79 -22.67 -6.55 -7.03
N ASP A 80 -23.57 -7.50 -7.32
CA ASP A 80 -24.63 -7.92 -6.39
C ASP A 80 -24.22 -9.09 -5.47
N GLN A 81 -23.04 -9.69 -5.68
CA GLN A 81 -22.58 -10.77 -4.83
C GLN A 81 -22.01 -10.26 -3.49
N GLY A 82 -22.18 -11.06 -2.42
CA GLY A 82 -21.65 -10.71 -1.10
C GLY A 82 -20.16 -10.98 -0.95
N PRO A 83 -19.51 -10.38 0.06
CA PRO A 83 -18.10 -10.66 0.35
C PRO A 83 -17.91 -11.99 1.09
N ILE A 84 -16.71 -12.56 1.00
CA ILE A 84 -16.29 -13.71 1.84
C ILE A 84 -16.26 -13.29 3.33
N LEU A 85 -15.73 -12.09 3.60
CA LEU A 85 -15.59 -11.55 4.95
C LEU A 85 -16.12 -10.12 5.00
N GLU A 86 -16.90 -9.82 6.04
CA GLU A 86 -17.34 -8.46 6.35
C GLU A 86 -16.79 -8.02 7.71
N LEU A 87 -16.02 -6.95 7.73
CA LEU A 87 -15.33 -6.42 8.90
C LEU A 87 -16.08 -5.25 9.49
N ALA A 88 -16.50 -5.38 10.75
CA ALA A 88 -17.04 -4.28 11.54
C ALA A 88 -15.98 -3.19 11.77
N ALA A 89 -16.42 -1.98 12.08
CA ALA A 89 -15.51 -0.87 12.38
C ALA A 89 -14.55 -1.24 13.53
N GLY A 90 -13.25 -1.02 13.30
CA GLY A 90 -12.17 -1.35 14.23
C GLY A 90 -11.68 -2.81 14.17
N ALA A 91 -12.26 -3.65 13.31
CA ALA A 91 -11.85 -5.02 13.19
C ALA A 91 -10.43 -5.18 12.58
N VAL A 92 -9.74 -6.23 13.01
CA VAL A 92 -8.40 -6.60 12.54
C VAL A 92 -8.42 -8.03 12.02
N LEU A 93 -8.16 -8.20 10.74
CA LEU A 93 -8.04 -9.50 10.07
C LEU A 93 -6.57 -9.82 9.82
N LYS A 94 -6.14 -11.03 10.18
CA LYS A 94 -4.75 -11.43 10.05
C LYS A 94 -4.58 -12.78 9.40
N ASN A 95 -3.47 -12.91 8.65
CA ASN A 95 -2.93 -14.20 8.19
C ASN A 95 -4.00 -15.06 7.51
N VAL A 96 -4.58 -14.59 6.43
CA VAL A 96 -5.60 -15.31 5.66
C VAL A 96 -5.28 -15.27 4.17
N ILE A 97 -5.63 -16.34 3.49
CA ILE A 97 -5.60 -16.44 2.03
C ILE A 97 -7.04 -16.49 1.54
N ILE A 98 -7.41 -15.59 0.64
CA ILE A 98 -8.66 -15.63 -0.10
C ILE A 98 -8.36 -16.36 -1.41
N GLY A 99 -8.93 -17.56 -1.53
CA GLY A 99 -8.78 -18.42 -2.71
C GLY A 99 -9.93 -18.21 -3.69
N SER A 100 -9.87 -18.90 -4.82
CA SER A 100 -10.91 -18.86 -5.85
C SER A 100 -11.96 -19.98 -5.62
N PRO A 101 -13.27 -19.67 -5.81
CA PRO A 101 -13.85 -18.35 -6.08
C PRO A 101 -13.76 -17.41 -4.90
N ALA A 102 -13.51 -16.12 -5.16
CA ALA A 102 -13.30 -15.10 -4.12
C ALA A 102 -14.52 -14.21 -3.87
N ALA A 103 -15.60 -14.40 -4.61
CA ALA A 103 -16.82 -13.56 -4.55
C ALA A 103 -16.46 -12.06 -4.60
N ASP A 104 -17.03 -11.21 -3.73
CA ASP A 104 -16.65 -9.81 -3.58
C ASP A 104 -15.66 -9.62 -2.39
N GLY A 105 -14.72 -10.52 -2.27
CA GLY A 105 -13.55 -10.41 -1.39
C GLY A 105 -13.88 -10.07 0.06
N ILE A 106 -13.42 -8.89 0.51
CA ILE A 106 -13.53 -8.43 1.90
C ILE A 106 -14.18 -7.04 1.94
N HIS A 107 -15.24 -6.86 2.73
CA HIS A 107 -15.83 -5.55 3.00
C HIS A 107 -15.38 -5.00 4.36
N CYS A 108 -14.95 -3.73 4.41
CA CYS A 108 -14.68 -2.99 5.63
C CYS A 108 -15.76 -1.93 5.85
N LEU A 109 -16.66 -2.13 6.81
CA LEU A 109 -17.79 -1.23 7.10
C LEU A 109 -17.37 0.08 7.77
N GLY A 110 -16.15 0.19 8.26
CA GLY A 110 -15.53 1.35 8.86
C GLY A 110 -14.02 1.16 8.91
N SER A 111 -13.31 1.86 9.79
CA SER A 111 -11.88 1.63 10.00
C SER A 111 -11.60 0.14 10.18
N CYS A 112 -10.62 -0.41 9.47
CA CYS A 112 -10.23 -1.81 9.58
C CYS A 112 -8.73 -1.98 9.36
N THR A 113 -8.20 -3.14 9.76
CA THR A 113 -6.82 -3.52 9.48
C THR A 113 -6.79 -4.90 8.83
N LEU A 114 -6.17 -4.99 7.65
CA LEU A 114 -5.85 -6.22 6.95
C LEU A 114 -4.34 -6.44 7.05
N GLN A 115 -3.93 -7.46 7.80
CA GLN A 115 -2.52 -7.74 8.05
C GLN A 115 -2.12 -9.10 7.50
N ASN A 116 -1.20 -9.13 6.54
CA ASN A 116 -0.75 -10.36 5.89
C ASN A 116 -1.92 -11.13 5.26
N VAL A 117 -2.69 -10.43 4.40
CA VAL A 117 -3.84 -10.98 3.68
C VAL A 117 -3.47 -11.16 2.20
N TRP A 118 -3.82 -12.32 1.65
CA TRP A 118 -3.42 -12.72 0.30
C TRP A 118 -4.64 -13.12 -0.53
N TRP A 119 -4.73 -12.66 -1.76
CA TRP A 119 -5.76 -13.02 -2.73
C TRP A 119 -5.12 -13.77 -3.90
N GLU A 120 -5.43 -15.05 -4.03
CA GLU A 120 -4.85 -15.91 -5.07
C GLU A 120 -5.44 -15.67 -6.46
N ASP A 121 -6.70 -15.24 -6.49
CA ASP A 121 -7.47 -14.94 -7.69
C ASP A 121 -8.63 -14.03 -7.25
N VAL A 122 -8.51 -12.74 -7.56
CA VAL A 122 -9.49 -11.73 -7.13
C VAL A 122 -10.80 -11.95 -7.90
N GLY A 123 -11.92 -11.97 -7.17
CA GLY A 123 -13.25 -12.00 -7.75
C GLY A 123 -13.69 -10.65 -8.29
N GLU A 124 -14.76 -10.05 -7.73
CA GLU A 124 -15.16 -8.69 -8.10
C GLU A 124 -14.10 -7.69 -7.65
N ASP A 125 -13.89 -7.53 -6.34
CA ASP A 125 -12.79 -6.77 -5.73
C ASP A 125 -12.06 -7.62 -4.69
N ALA A 126 -10.78 -7.34 -4.42
CA ALA A 126 -10.08 -7.98 -3.31
C ALA A 126 -10.60 -7.45 -1.96
N ALA A 127 -10.75 -6.12 -1.85
CA ALA A 127 -11.41 -5.52 -0.71
C ALA A 127 -12.05 -4.18 -1.05
N THR A 128 -13.24 -3.93 -0.43
CA THR A 128 -14.03 -2.70 -0.57
C THR A 128 -14.13 -1.97 0.76
N PHE A 129 -13.77 -0.69 0.78
CA PHE A 129 -13.79 0.17 1.95
C PHE A 129 -15.03 1.08 1.94
N LEU A 130 -15.96 0.89 2.89
CA LEU A 130 -17.33 1.39 2.82
C LEU A 130 -17.68 2.49 3.85
N GLY A 131 -16.91 2.65 4.93
CA GLY A 131 -17.27 3.56 6.02
C GLY A 131 -17.42 5.02 5.58
N SER A 132 -18.46 5.69 6.01
CA SER A 132 -18.82 7.05 5.59
C SER A 132 -18.12 8.19 6.36
N SER A 133 -17.43 7.90 7.47
CA SER A 133 -16.75 8.93 8.27
C SER A 133 -15.41 9.33 7.65
N SER A 134 -15.15 10.62 7.53
CA SER A 134 -13.86 11.15 7.08
C SER A 134 -12.71 10.82 8.06
N SER A 135 -13.00 10.41 9.29
CA SER A 135 -12.02 9.95 10.27
C SER A 135 -11.63 8.47 10.12
N ASN A 136 -12.27 7.73 9.20
CA ASN A 136 -11.93 6.33 8.97
C ASN A 136 -10.48 6.18 8.49
N VAL A 137 -9.81 5.20 9.06
CA VAL A 137 -8.47 4.77 8.66
C VAL A 137 -8.51 3.29 8.32
N TYR A 138 -8.22 2.97 7.09
CA TYR A 138 -8.09 1.59 6.60
C TYR A 138 -6.62 1.29 6.44
N THR A 139 -6.17 0.18 6.97
CA THR A 139 -4.76 -0.22 6.93
C THR A 139 -4.62 -1.59 6.30
N VAL A 140 -3.85 -1.67 5.22
CA VAL A 140 -3.42 -2.93 4.60
C VAL A 140 -1.91 -3.02 4.77
N SER A 141 -1.44 -4.02 5.52
CA SER A 141 -0.03 -4.17 5.85
C SER A 141 0.47 -5.58 5.59
N GLY A 142 1.32 -5.73 4.59
CA GLY A 142 1.76 -7.03 4.11
C GLY A 142 0.66 -7.77 3.34
N GLY A 143 1.05 -8.77 2.59
CA GLY A 143 0.15 -9.54 1.76
C GLY A 143 0.33 -9.30 0.27
N GLY A 144 -0.63 -9.75 -0.51
CA GLY A 144 -0.62 -9.55 -1.96
C GLY A 144 -1.91 -9.98 -2.64
N ALA A 145 -2.14 -9.48 -3.85
CA ALA A 145 -3.27 -9.83 -4.69
C ALA A 145 -2.83 -10.09 -6.13
N LYS A 146 -3.48 -11.03 -6.79
CA LYS A 146 -3.24 -11.30 -8.21
C LYS A 146 -4.54 -11.65 -8.93
N GLU A 147 -4.49 -11.55 -10.26
CA GLU A 147 -5.57 -11.90 -11.18
C GLU A 147 -6.83 -11.05 -10.96
N ALA A 148 -6.64 -9.74 -10.65
CA ALA A 148 -7.76 -8.78 -10.54
C ALA A 148 -8.12 -8.24 -11.91
N SER A 149 -9.23 -8.68 -12.50
CA SER A 149 -9.63 -8.26 -13.85
C SER A 149 -10.01 -6.78 -13.92
N ASP A 150 -10.57 -6.23 -12.85
CA ASP A 150 -10.88 -4.80 -12.72
C ASP A 150 -10.08 -4.16 -11.58
N LYS A 151 -10.50 -4.27 -10.33
CA LYS A 151 -9.89 -3.56 -9.21
C LYS A 151 -9.32 -4.54 -8.16
N VAL A 152 -8.25 -4.15 -7.48
CA VAL A 152 -7.81 -4.86 -6.26
C VAL A 152 -8.49 -4.24 -5.05
N PHE A 153 -8.37 -2.93 -4.87
CA PHE A 153 -8.99 -2.22 -3.76
C PHE A 153 -9.95 -1.15 -4.27
N GLN A 154 -11.22 -1.30 -3.93
CA GLN A 154 -12.27 -0.34 -4.21
C GLN A 154 -12.52 0.55 -2.99
N PHE A 155 -12.41 1.86 -3.14
CA PHE A 155 -12.60 2.80 -2.05
C PHE A 155 -13.88 3.59 -2.26
N ASN A 156 -15.01 3.07 -1.74
CA ASN A 156 -16.33 3.67 -1.85
C ASN A 156 -16.61 4.67 -0.73
N GLY A 157 -16.12 4.39 0.47
CA GLY A 157 -16.30 5.21 1.67
C GLY A 157 -15.43 6.45 1.72
N ALA A 158 -15.37 7.06 2.89
CA ALA A 158 -14.58 8.24 3.22
C ALA A 158 -13.35 7.88 4.05
N GLY A 159 -12.37 8.76 4.12
CA GLY A 159 -11.22 8.65 5.02
C GLY A 159 -9.90 8.42 4.33
N THR A 160 -9.02 7.66 4.99
CA THR A 160 -7.65 7.39 4.53
C THR A 160 -7.39 5.90 4.41
N LEU A 161 -6.90 5.46 3.24
CA LEU A 161 -6.42 4.11 3.00
C LEU A 161 -4.89 4.12 2.96
N ASN A 162 -4.27 3.35 3.85
CA ASN A 162 -2.83 3.13 3.91
C ASN A 162 -2.53 1.70 3.48
N VAL A 163 -1.76 1.53 2.42
CA VAL A 163 -1.30 0.22 1.94
C VAL A 163 0.21 0.18 2.01
N SER A 164 0.77 -0.83 2.67
CA SER A 164 2.21 -0.96 2.83
C SER A 164 2.69 -2.41 2.72
N ASN A 165 3.91 -2.58 2.19
CA ASN A 165 4.57 -3.88 2.05
C ASN A 165 3.67 -4.90 1.30
N PHE A 166 3.11 -4.49 0.17
CA PHE A 166 2.10 -5.25 -0.56
C PHE A 166 2.55 -5.57 -1.99
N ALA A 167 2.25 -6.79 -2.44
CA ALA A 167 2.55 -7.23 -3.79
C ALA A 167 1.28 -7.33 -4.64
N VAL A 168 1.31 -6.81 -5.85
CA VAL A 168 0.19 -6.94 -6.79
C VAL A 168 0.68 -7.42 -8.15
N LYS A 169 -0.08 -8.34 -8.77
CA LYS A 169 0.28 -8.90 -10.07
C LYS A 169 -0.95 -9.18 -10.92
N ASN A 170 -0.89 -8.86 -12.21
CA ASN A 170 -1.96 -9.03 -13.18
C ASN A 170 -3.28 -8.40 -12.70
N PHE A 171 -3.39 -7.08 -12.86
CA PHE A 171 -4.49 -6.28 -12.30
C PHE A 171 -4.95 -5.16 -13.24
N GLY A 172 -6.20 -4.79 -13.16
CA GLY A 172 -6.72 -3.60 -13.83
C GLY A 172 -6.28 -2.32 -13.10
N THR A 173 -6.85 -2.05 -11.94
CA THR A 173 -6.45 -0.91 -11.08
C THR A 173 -6.16 -1.41 -9.67
N PHE A 174 -4.98 -1.05 -9.12
CA PHE A 174 -4.63 -1.51 -7.78
C PHE A 174 -5.48 -0.83 -6.70
N VAL A 175 -5.63 0.48 -6.72
CA VAL A 175 -6.54 1.19 -5.80
C VAL A 175 -7.39 2.17 -6.58
N ARG A 176 -8.71 2.07 -6.44
CA ARG A 176 -9.67 2.94 -7.12
C ARG A 176 -10.57 3.68 -6.13
N SER A 177 -10.47 5.01 -6.07
CA SER A 177 -11.53 5.85 -5.49
C SER A 177 -12.79 5.73 -6.34
N CYS A 178 -13.94 5.41 -5.75
CA CYS A 178 -15.18 5.27 -6.51
C CYS A 178 -15.48 6.53 -7.32
N GLY A 179 -15.53 6.37 -8.63
CA GLY A 179 -15.71 7.49 -9.55
C GLY A 179 -17.16 7.85 -9.86
N ASN A 180 -18.10 6.95 -9.55
CA ASN A 180 -19.51 7.06 -9.94
C ASN A 180 -20.50 6.67 -8.82
N CYS A 181 -20.01 6.45 -7.60
CA CYS A 181 -20.86 6.17 -6.44
C CYS A 181 -21.90 7.27 -6.22
N LYS A 182 -23.12 6.89 -5.84
CA LYS A 182 -24.23 7.81 -5.55
C LYS A 182 -23.86 8.85 -4.48
N THR A 183 -23.12 8.43 -3.45
CA THR A 183 -22.54 9.32 -2.43
C THR A 183 -21.04 9.41 -2.65
N GLN A 184 -20.54 10.63 -2.79
CA GLN A 184 -19.13 10.88 -3.00
C GLN A 184 -18.47 11.49 -1.77
N TYR A 185 -17.20 11.17 -1.59
CA TYR A 185 -16.39 11.60 -0.46
C TYR A 185 -15.01 12.05 -0.94
N LYS A 186 -14.35 12.85 -0.11
CA LYS A 186 -12.90 13.05 -0.24
C LYS A 186 -12.17 11.83 0.33
N ARG A 187 -11.22 11.30 -0.44
CA ARG A 187 -10.42 10.12 -0.07
C ARG A 187 -8.94 10.40 -0.14
N THR A 188 -8.20 9.86 0.80
CA THR A 188 -6.73 9.92 0.79
C THR A 188 -6.17 8.52 0.68
N ILE A 189 -5.25 8.30 -0.25
CA ILE A 189 -4.61 7.01 -0.50
C ILE A 189 -3.10 7.17 -0.29
N ASN A 190 -2.51 6.31 0.53
CA ASN A 190 -1.08 6.26 0.76
C ASN A 190 -0.56 4.87 0.41
N LEU A 191 0.30 4.79 -0.58
CA LEU A 191 1.01 3.56 -0.98
C LEU A 191 2.47 3.67 -0.57
N ASN A 192 2.97 2.68 0.16
CA ASN A 192 4.36 2.64 0.59
C ASN A 192 4.95 1.22 0.50
N THR A 193 6.08 1.08 -0.16
CA THR A 193 6.74 -0.22 -0.36
C THR A 193 5.81 -1.20 -1.08
N ILE A 194 5.48 -0.88 -2.32
CA ILE A 194 4.61 -1.67 -3.18
C ILE A 194 5.46 -2.35 -4.27
N GLU A 195 5.24 -3.63 -4.49
CA GLU A 195 5.74 -4.34 -5.65
C GLU A 195 4.59 -4.61 -6.62
N ALA A 196 4.64 -4.01 -7.80
CA ALA A 196 3.63 -4.18 -8.85
C ALA A 196 4.24 -4.92 -10.05
N THR A 197 3.86 -6.18 -10.24
CA THR A 197 4.32 -6.98 -11.38
C THR A 197 3.36 -6.83 -12.56
N TYR A 198 3.92 -6.50 -13.72
CA TYR A 198 3.16 -6.42 -14.97
C TYR A 198 2.58 -7.83 -15.32
N LYS A 199 1.34 -7.96 -15.79
CA LYS A 199 0.47 -6.92 -16.36
C LYS A 199 -0.25 -6.14 -15.27
N GLY A 200 -0.48 -4.86 -15.53
CA GLY A 200 -1.28 -3.96 -14.73
C GLY A 200 -1.57 -2.70 -15.55
N ASN A 201 -2.67 -2.00 -15.24
CA ASN A 201 -3.02 -0.78 -15.95
C ASN A 201 -2.72 0.48 -15.13
N LYS A 202 -3.14 0.51 -13.85
CA LYS A 202 -3.00 1.71 -13.00
C LYS A 202 -2.69 1.30 -11.56
N LEU A 203 -1.78 2.03 -10.88
CA LEU A 203 -1.62 1.83 -9.44
C LEU A 203 -2.73 2.54 -8.68
N VAL A 204 -3.04 3.79 -9.02
CA VAL A 204 -4.11 4.53 -8.34
C VAL A 204 -4.98 5.27 -9.35
N GLY A 205 -6.31 5.24 -9.10
CA GLY A 205 -7.29 6.09 -9.76
C GLY A 205 -8.02 6.96 -8.74
N ILE A 206 -7.96 8.30 -8.88
CA ILE A 206 -8.52 9.28 -7.94
C ILE A 206 -9.40 10.32 -8.64
N ASN A 207 -10.34 10.92 -7.90
CA ASN A 207 -11.27 11.92 -8.45
C ASN A 207 -10.88 13.32 -7.93
N THR A 208 -10.31 14.15 -8.82
CA THR A 208 -9.78 15.47 -8.43
C THR A 208 -10.88 16.45 -8.02
N ASN A 209 -12.07 16.35 -8.62
CA ASN A 209 -13.21 17.21 -8.30
C ASN A 209 -13.82 16.94 -6.91
N TYR A 210 -13.49 15.80 -6.28
CA TYR A 210 -13.87 15.51 -4.90
C TYR A 210 -12.72 15.74 -3.90
N GLY A 211 -11.58 16.24 -4.38
CA GLY A 211 -10.42 16.56 -3.56
C GLY A 211 -9.63 15.31 -3.10
N ASP A 212 -9.77 14.20 -3.81
CA ASP A 212 -8.98 13.00 -3.55
C ASP A 212 -7.49 13.27 -3.73
N SER A 213 -6.66 12.54 -3.00
CA SER A 213 -5.22 12.57 -3.22
C SER A 213 -4.58 11.20 -3.00
N ALA A 214 -3.49 10.96 -3.71
CA ALA A 214 -2.68 9.75 -3.59
C ALA A 214 -1.21 10.11 -3.38
N THR A 215 -0.58 9.49 -2.39
CA THR A 215 0.87 9.57 -2.13
C THR A 215 1.48 8.21 -2.41
N LEU A 216 2.52 8.16 -3.26
CA LEU A 216 3.23 6.94 -3.60
C LEU A 216 4.69 7.07 -3.14
N LYS A 217 5.18 6.06 -2.41
CA LYS A 217 6.54 5.97 -1.92
C LYS A 217 7.10 4.56 -2.09
N ALA A 218 8.35 4.46 -2.47
CA ALA A 218 9.07 3.18 -2.60
C ALA A 218 8.30 2.13 -3.41
N VAL A 219 7.79 2.51 -4.58
CA VAL A 219 7.07 1.60 -5.49
C VAL A 219 8.05 0.98 -6.46
N THR A 220 8.05 -0.35 -6.56
CA THR A 220 8.79 -1.10 -7.57
C THR A 220 7.82 -1.68 -8.60
N ILE A 221 8.00 -1.34 -9.87
CA ILE A 221 7.25 -1.91 -10.99
C ILE A 221 8.16 -2.89 -11.72
N VAL A 222 7.74 -4.15 -11.78
CA VAL A 222 8.53 -5.27 -12.31
C VAL A 222 7.98 -5.73 -13.65
N GLY A 223 8.85 -5.87 -14.66
CA GLY A 223 8.51 -6.43 -15.97
C GLY A 223 7.76 -5.47 -16.90
N ASP A 224 7.66 -4.19 -16.57
CA ASP A 224 7.00 -3.15 -17.40
C ASP A 224 8.04 -2.23 -18.05
N SER A 225 8.87 -2.77 -18.92
CA SER A 225 9.90 -2.01 -19.65
C SER A 225 9.33 -0.88 -20.51
N SER A 226 8.07 -1.02 -20.94
CA SER A 226 7.37 -0.01 -21.76
C SER A 226 6.64 1.04 -20.94
N LYS A 227 6.69 0.97 -19.61
CA LYS A 227 6.05 1.87 -18.66
C LYS A 227 4.54 2.07 -18.92
N LYS A 228 3.84 0.97 -19.14
CA LYS A 228 2.40 0.96 -19.43
C LYS A 228 1.55 1.16 -18.18
N ILE A 229 2.05 0.70 -17.02
CA ILE A 229 1.37 0.93 -15.74
C ILE A 229 1.42 2.42 -15.40
N VAL A 230 0.26 3.05 -15.33
CA VAL A 230 0.11 4.45 -14.93
C VAL A 230 0.16 4.54 -13.40
N PRO A 231 1.17 5.19 -12.79
CA PRO A 231 1.26 5.26 -11.33
C PRO A 231 0.08 5.99 -10.68
N CYS A 232 -0.42 7.07 -11.28
CA CYS A 232 -1.56 7.81 -10.74
C CYS A 232 -2.38 8.41 -11.88
N GLN A 233 -3.62 7.92 -12.03
CA GLN A 233 -4.62 8.41 -12.99
C GLN A 233 -5.60 9.32 -12.28
N LYS A 234 -5.83 10.51 -12.83
CA LYS A 234 -6.81 11.47 -12.35
C LYS A 234 -8.10 11.38 -13.15
N TYR A 235 -9.22 11.58 -12.47
CA TYR A 235 -10.57 11.57 -13.05
C TYR A 235 -11.40 12.75 -12.56
N ILE A 236 -12.45 13.06 -13.29
CA ILE A 236 -13.61 13.82 -12.84
C ILE A 236 -14.68 12.79 -12.51
N GLY A 237 -14.93 12.57 -11.23
CA GLY A 237 -15.98 11.69 -10.75
C GLY A 237 -17.35 12.31 -10.81
N ASN A 238 -18.39 11.49 -10.66
CA ASN A 238 -19.79 11.91 -10.61
C ASN A 238 -20.57 11.09 -9.57
N ASN A 239 -21.83 11.44 -9.35
CA ASN A 239 -22.75 10.73 -8.46
C ASN A 239 -23.98 10.17 -9.20
N THR A 240 -23.85 9.98 -10.52
CA THR A 240 -24.95 9.59 -11.41
C THR A 240 -24.83 8.15 -11.93
N GLY A 241 -23.82 7.40 -11.47
CA GLY A 241 -23.52 6.06 -11.95
C GLY A 241 -22.85 5.98 -13.32
N LYS A 242 -22.56 7.14 -13.96
CA LYS A 242 -21.89 7.16 -15.26
C LYS A 242 -20.39 6.96 -15.11
N GLU A 243 -19.75 6.44 -16.15
CA GLU A 243 -18.29 6.34 -16.17
C GLU A 243 -17.62 7.71 -15.92
N PRO A 244 -16.64 7.79 -15.00
CA PRO A 244 -15.90 9.02 -14.75
C PRO A 244 -15.00 9.38 -15.92
N THR A 245 -14.85 10.67 -16.19
CA THR A 245 -14.00 11.16 -17.27
C THR A 245 -12.55 11.27 -16.82
N THR A 246 -11.60 10.84 -17.65
CA THR A 246 -10.17 11.01 -17.37
C THR A 246 -9.77 12.49 -17.33
N ASN A 247 -8.92 12.87 -16.38
CA ASN A 247 -8.44 14.24 -16.15
C ASN A 247 -6.91 14.28 -16.01
N GLY A 248 -6.22 13.60 -16.93
CA GLY A 248 -4.76 13.53 -16.93
C GLY A 248 -4.19 12.50 -15.96
N SER A 249 -2.88 12.36 -15.95
CA SER A 249 -2.15 11.40 -15.11
C SER A 249 -0.80 11.99 -14.67
N GLY A 250 -0.10 11.25 -13.82
CA GLY A 250 1.24 11.63 -13.36
C GLY A 250 1.23 12.61 -12.18
N PRO A 251 2.44 12.91 -11.64
CA PRO A 251 2.57 13.72 -10.44
C PRO A 251 2.24 15.19 -10.69
N ASP A 252 1.58 15.82 -9.72
CA ASP A 252 1.26 17.25 -9.74
C ASP A 252 1.46 17.93 -8.36
N GLY A 253 1.88 17.17 -7.36
CA GLY A 253 2.13 17.66 -6.00
C GLY A 253 0.86 17.91 -5.17
N THR A 254 -0.31 17.91 -5.78
CA THR A 254 -1.60 18.20 -5.12
C THR A 254 -2.44 16.93 -4.98
N TYR A 255 -2.76 16.31 -6.10
CA TYR A 255 -3.59 15.10 -6.18
C TYR A 255 -2.74 13.83 -6.26
N CYS A 256 -1.76 13.82 -7.16
CA CYS A 256 -0.79 12.74 -7.33
C CYS A 256 0.57 13.17 -6.76
N LYS A 257 0.91 12.66 -5.57
CA LYS A 257 2.08 13.10 -4.76
C LYS A 257 3.16 12.03 -4.81
N TYR A 258 4.06 12.15 -5.78
CA TYR A 258 5.27 11.33 -5.87
C TYR A 258 6.27 12.01 -6.80
N SER A 259 7.53 11.60 -6.70
CA SER A 259 8.62 12.00 -7.60
C SER A 259 9.13 10.80 -8.39
N SER A 260 10.01 11.02 -9.35
CA SER A 260 10.63 9.93 -10.11
C SER A 260 11.44 8.97 -9.25
N SER A 261 12.00 9.43 -8.12
CA SER A 261 12.72 8.58 -7.17
C SER A 261 11.83 7.67 -6.34
N ASP A 262 10.51 7.91 -6.32
CA ASP A 262 9.54 7.08 -5.59
C ASP A 262 9.09 5.86 -6.41
N ILE A 263 9.39 5.82 -7.71
CA ILE A 263 8.99 4.74 -8.63
C ILE A 263 10.24 4.14 -9.28
N THR A 264 10.47 2.86 -9.03
CA THR A 264 11.58 2.09 -9.63
C THR A 264 11.02 1.08 -10.62
N TYR A 265 11.58 1.02 -11.83
CA TYR A 265 11.26 -0.01 -12.84
C TYR A 265 12.38 -1.06 -12.89
N LYS A 266 12.01 -2.35 -12.87
CA LYS A 266 12.91 -3.51 -12.93
C LYS A 266 12.53 -4.48 -14.03
#